data_3b682172d0eca29cf2a6c29dccf6b2d8
#
_entry.id   3b682172d0eca29cf2a6c29dccf6b2d8
#
_cell.length_a   1.000
_cell.length_b   1.000
_cell.length_c   1.000
_cell.angle_alpha   90.00
_cell.angle_beta   90.00
_cell.angle_gamma   90.00
#
_symmetry.space_group_name_H-M   'P 1'
#
loop_
_entity.id
_entity.type
_entity.pdbx_description
1 polymer ?
#
loop_
_entity_poly.entity_id
_entity_poly.type
_entity_poly.pdbx_seq_one_letter_code
_entity_poly.pdbx_strand_id
1 'polypeptide(L)' 'MAEEEVSEADLSGRLATVLEEMRDVMEKRKQRIEELRQEITNIENDNDELEKTISELLDSFG' A
#
# COMPACT_ATOMS: atom_id res chain seq x y z
N MET A 1 29.98 -21.85 -29.17
CA MET A 1 29.58 -22.67 -28.05
C MET A 1 28.11 -22.51 -27.78
N ALA A 2 27.42 -23.59 -27.80
CA ALA A 2 25.97 -23.58 -27.66
C ALA A 2 25.49 -23.39 -26.23
N GLU A 3 26.37 -23.51 -25.27
CA GLU A 3 26.01 -23.41 -23.86
C GLU A 3 25.49 -22.04 -23.46
N GLU A 4 25.70 -21.04 -24.29
CA GLU A 4 25.19 -19.70 -24.04
C GLU A 4 23.75 -19.54 -24.52
N GLU A 5 23.27 -20.48 -25.31
CA GLU A 5 21.92 -20.40 -25.82
C GLU A 5 20.90 -20.79 -24.77
N VAL A 6 19.97 -19.88 -24.54
CA VAL A 6 18.81 -20.13 -23.66
C VAL A 6 17.65 -20.41 -24.58
N SER A 7 16.96 -21.52 -24.36
CA SER A 7 15.82 -21.87 -25.20
C SER A 7 14.67 -20.88 -24.98
N GLU A 8 13.78 -20.78 -25.97
CA GLU A 8 12.58 -19.94 -25.84
C GLU A 8 11.72 -20.36 -24.69
N ALA A 9 11.67 -21.66 -24.43
CA ALA A 9 10.91 -22.17 -23.28
C ALA A 9 11.48 -21.69 -21.95
N ASP A 10 12.83 -21.65 -21.83
CA ASP A 10 13.49 -21.14 -20.62
C ASP A 10 13.24 -19.65 -20.45
N LEU A 11 13.32 -18.90 -21.53
CA LEU A 11 13.04 -17.47 -21.51
C LEU A 11 11.59 -17.19 -21.13
N SER A 12 10.67 -17.94 -21.71
CA SER A 12 9.25 -17.82 -21.39
C SER A 12 8.98 -18.13 -19.93
N GLY A 13 9.63 -19.18 -19.40
CA GLY A 13 9.50 -19.54 -18.00
C GLY A 13 10.02 -18.47 -17.06
N ARG A 14 11.17 -17.88 -17.40
CA ARG A 14 11.76 -16.80 -16.62
C ARG A 14 10.88 -15.55 -16.64
N LEU A 15 10.36 -15.21 -17.81
CA LEU A 15 9.42 -14.10 -17.94
C LEU A 15 8.17 -14.32 -17.11
N ALA A 16 7.61 -15.50 -17.16
CA ALA A 16 6.43 -15.84 -16.37
C ALA A 16 6.71 -15.66 -14.88
N THR A 17 7.87 -16.11 -14.42
CA THR A 17 8.27 -15.96 -13.01
C THR A 17 8.40 -14.50 -12.62
N VAL A 18 9.05 -13.70 -13.45
CA VAL A 18 9.21 -12.27 -13.18
C VAL A 18 7.85 -11.57 -13.14
N LEU A 19 6.98 -11.92 -14.08
CA LEU A 19 5.64 -11.31 -14.11
C LEU A 19 4.83 -11.67 -12.88
N GLU A 20 4.96 -12.90 -12.38
CA GLU A 20 4.31 -13.31 -11.13
C GLU A 20 4.85 -12.55 -9.94
N GLU A 21 6.16 -12.38 -9.86
CA GLU A 21 6.80 -11.61 -8.80
C GLU A 21 6.35 -10.16 -8.82
N MET A 22 6.24 -9.57 -10.01
CA MET A 22 5.75 -8.22 -10.16
C MET A 22 4.29 -8.10 -9.71
N ARG A 23 3.49 -9.09 -10.02
CA ARG A 23 2.09 -9.13 -9.59
C ARG A 23 1.99 -9.19 -8.07
N ASP A 24 2.83 -10.01 -7.43
CA ASP A 24 2.88 -10.10 -5.98
C ASP A 24 3.25 -8.78 -5.34
N VAL A 25 4.22 -8.09 -5.91
CA VAL A 25 4.62 -6.76 -5.44
C VAL A 25 3.45 -5.79 -5.56
N MET A 26 2.74 -5.81 -6.68
CA MET A 26 1.57 -4.97 -6.89
C MET A 26 0.48 -5.23 -5.85
N GLU A 27 0.21 -6.49 -5.56
CA GLU A 27 -0.80 -6.87 -4.57
C GLU A 27 -0.41 -6.39 -3.17
N LYS A 28 0.84 -6.56 -2.80
CA LYS A 28 1.34 -6.07 -1.50
C LYS A 28 1.24 -4.55 -1.39
N ARG A 29 1.53 -3.86 -2.48
CA ARG A 29 1.40 -2.40 -2.52
C ARG A 29 -0.05 -1.96 -2.37
N LYS A 30 -0.97 -2.65 -3.02
CA LYS A 30 -2.40 -2.38 -2.89
C LYS A 30 -2.87 -2.56 -1.45
N GLN A 31 -2.42 -3.61 -0.79
CA GLN A 31 -2.72 -3.85 0.61
C GLN A 31 -2.17 -2.73 1.49
N ARG A 32 -0.95 -2.31 1.21
CA ARG A 32 -0.32 -1.22 1.97
C ARG A 32 -1.07 0.10 1.78
N ILE A 33 -1.51 0.37 0.57
CA ILE A 33 -2.33 1.55 0.29
C ILE A 33 -3.61 1.52 1.12
N GLU A 34 -4.26 0.38 1.20
CA GLU A 34 -5.48 0.24 1.98
C GLU A 34 -5.23 0.46 3.47
N GLU A 35 -4.13 -0.08 4.00
CA GLU A 35 -3.72 0.14 5.38
C GLU A 35 -3.48 1.62 5.66
N LEU A 36 -2.79 2.29 4.75
CA LEU A 36 -2.50 3.72 4.87
C LEU A 36 -3.78 4.55 4.81
N ARG A 37 -4.71 4.19 3.97
CA ARG A 37 -6.02 4.85 3.91
C ARG A 37 -6.76 4.72 5.22
N GLN A 38 -6.69 3.54 5.82
CA GLN A 38 -7.33 3.29 7.11
C GLN A 38 -6.67 4.13 8.21
N GLU A 39 -5.34 4.23 8.19
CA GLU A 39 -4.60 5.07 9.13
C GLU A 39 -5.00 6.54 8.99
N ILE A 40 -5.10 7.01 7.76
CA ILE A 40 -5.53 8.39 7.49
C ILE A 40 -6.93 8.65 8.04
N THR A 41 -7.85 7.74 7.80
CA THR A 41 -9.22 7.86 8.31
C THR A 41 -9.22 7.93 9.84
N ASN A 42 -8.44 7.09 10.48
CA ASN A 42 -8.34 7.09 11.94
C ASN A 42 -7.80 8.41 12.48
N ILE A 43 -6.77 8.94 11.84
CA ILE A 43 -6.16 10.21 12.24
C ILE A 43 -7.16 11.36 12.03
N GLU A 44 -7.87 11.35 10.92
CA GLU A 44 -8.89 12.35 10.64
C GLU A 44 -9.99 12.33 11.70
N ASN A 45 -10.44 11.15 12.09
CA ASN A 45 -11.44 10.98 13.13
C ASN A 45 -10.94 11.50 14.49
N ASP A 46 -9.70 11.18 14.82
CA ASP A 46 -9.08 11.66 16.07
C ASP A 46 -8.97 13.18 16.08
N ASN A 47 -8.62 13.77 14.96
CA ASN A 47 -8.55 15.22 14.82
C ASN A 47 -9.91 15.88 14.97
N ASP A 48 -10.96 15.27 14.40
CA ASP A 48 -12.32 15.78 14.55
C ASP A 48 -12.76 15.75 16.02
N GLU A 49 -12.45 14.70 16.74
CA GLU A 49 -12.73 14.59 18.15
C GLU A 49 -11.98 15.64 18.98
N LEU A 50 -10.72 15.87 18.60
CA LEU A 50 -9.90 16.88 19.25
C LEU A 50 -10.47 18.28 19.01
N GLU A 51 -10.88 18.58 17.79
CA GLU A 51 -11.53 19.85 17.47
C GLU A 51 -12.80 20.07 18.30
N LYS A 52 -13.61 19.04 18.46
CA LYS A 52 -14.80 19.10 19.30
C LYS A 52 -14.45 19.42 20.75
N THR A 53 -13.43 18.74 21.26
CA THR A 53 -12.96 18.94 22.62
C THR A 53 -12.46 20.37 22.81
N ILE A 54 -11.70 20.88 21.85
CA ILE A 54 -11.21 22.26 21.90
C ILE A 54 -12.38 23.24 21.90
N SER A 55 -13.37 23.03 21.03
CA SER A 55 -14.55 23.89 20.96
C SER A 55 -15.33 23.88 22.26
N GLU A 56 -15.52 22.71 22.85
CA GLU A 56 -16.21 22.55 24.13
C GLU A 56 -15.48 23.28 25.26
N LEU A 57 -14.16 23.16 25.28
CA LEU A 57 -13.34 23.86 26.28
C LEU A 57 -13.44 25.37 26.13
N LEU A 58 -13.36 25.85 24.91
CA LEU A 58 -13.48 27.29 24.62
C LEU A 58 -14.85 27.82 25.03
N ASP A 59 -15.90 27.06 24.74
CA ASP A 59 -17.26 27.42 25.13
C ASP A 59 -17.43 27.45 26.66
N SER A 60 -16.73 26.56 27.36
CA SER A 60 -16.74 26.55 28.83
C SER A 60 -16.09 27.77 29.45
N PHE A 61 -15.12 28.36 28.78
CA PHE A 61 -14.44 29.56 29.26
C PHE A 61 -15.06 30.85 28.76
N GLY A 62 -15.94 30.73 27.81
CA GLY A 62 -16.67 31.86 27.27
C GLY A 62 -17.88 32.14 28.06
#